data_4b97a26aa0ef6c315a3725e4b45867cf
#
_entry.id   4b97a26aa0ef6c315a3725e4b45867cf
#
_cell.length_a   1.000
_cell.length_b   1.000
_cell.length_c   1.000
_cell.angle_alpha   90.00
_cell.angle_beta   90.00
_cell.angle_gamma   90.00
#
_symmetry.space_group_name_H-M   'P 1'
#
loop_
_entity.id
_entity.type
_entity.pdbx_description
1 polymer ?
#
loop_
_entity_poly.entity_id
_entity_poly.type
_entity_poly.pdbx_seq_one_letter_code
_entity_poly.pdbx_strand_id
1 'polypeptide(L)'
;MTKHIPIKIEDMTSENKCGFCTNSKCCTYFTQQIDSPSKKHDFDHMLWQISHRDVQFYKDDDGWFLLVNNSCTHLGENGVCAIYDERPQVCREYDNEWCEYDSSAEEGFELFFDSYNSLLTYCKKRFKNWDKKKDKAAKKSKKDKKAKKKNKA
;
A
#
# COMPACT_ATOMS: atom_id res chain seq x y z
N MET A 1 -17.18 3.37 37.61
CA MET A 1 -17.57 4.47 36.68
C MET A 1 -16.43 5.47 36.69
N THR A 2 -15.48 5.35 35.79
CA THR A 2 -14.38 6.34 35.65
C THR A 2 -14.94 7.52 34.88
N LYS A 3 -14.98 8.68 35.51
CA LYS A 3 -15.36 9.94 34.87
C LYS A 3 -14.32 10.23 33.78
N HIS A 4 -14.73 10.17 32.53
CA HIS A 4 -13.96 10.76 31.43
C HIS A 4 -13.92 12.28 31.67
N ILE A 5 -12.77 12.77 32.09
CA ILE A 5 -12.48 14.19 32.08
C ILE A 5 -12.20 14.53 30.63
N PRO A 6 -12.95 15.43 29.99
CA PRO A 6 -12.63 15.88 28.63
C PRO A 6 -11.31 16.65 28.72
N ILE A 7 -10.25 16.05 28.21
CA ILE A 7 -8.94 16.70 28.13
C ILE A 7 -9.03 17.70 26.99
N LYS A 8 -8.58 18.92 27.21
CA LYS A 8 -8.57 19.94 26.18
C LYS A 8 -7.50 19.62 25.14
N ILE A 9 -7.75 19.95 23.88
CA ILE A 9 -6.78 19.80 22.78
C ILE A 9 -5.45 20.49 23.10
N GLU A 10 -5.50 21.54 23.92
CA GLU A 10 -4.36 22.30 24.44
C GLU A 10 -3.37 21.46 25.29
N ASP A 11 -3.83 20.35 25.85
CA ASP A 11 -3.03 19.44 26.70
C ASP A 11 -2.44 18.25 25.92
N MET A 12 -2.64 18.21 24.58
CA MET A 12 -2.15 17.13 23.73
C MET A 12 -0.69 17.38 23.35
N THR A 13 0.14 16.38 23.63
CA THR A 13 1.56 16.37 23.26
C THR A 13 1.84 15.17 22.34
N SER A 14 3.00 15.14 21.69
CA SER A 14 3.43 13.98 20.89
C SER A 14 3.44 12.68 21.71
N GLU A 15 3.73 12.74 23.00
CA GLU A 15 3.80 11.58 23.87
C GLU A 15 2.43 11.00 24.27
N ASN A 16 1.40 11.84 24.40
CA ASN A 16 0.07 11.43 24.86
C ASN A 16 -0.99 11.37 23.75
N LYS A 17 -0.66 11.75 22.52
CA LYS A 17 -1.56 11.85 21.35
C LYS A 17 -2.35 10.56 21.09
N CYS A 18 -1.71 9.40 21.23
CA CYS A 18 -2.38 8.11 21.05
C CYS A 18 -3.54 7.86 22.04
N GLY A 19 -3.46 8.41 23.24
CA GLY A 19 -4.53 8.31 24.23
C GLY A 19 -5.80 9.11 23.87
N PHE A 20 -5.68 10.07 22.96
CA PHE A 20 -6.77 10.90 22.46
C PHE A 20 -7.26 10.48 21.07
N CYS A 21 -6.51 9.62 20.40
CA CYS A 21 -6.81 9.21 19.03
C CYS A 21 -8.04 8.31 19.01
N THR A 22 -9.13 8.82 18.41
CA THR A 22 -10.36 8.04 18.18
C THR A 22 -10.41 7.43 16.79
N ASN A 23 -9.47 7.80 15.92
CA ASN A 23 -9.46 7.42 14.51
C ASN A 23 -8.55 6.22 14.23
N SER A 24 -7.50 6.03 15.03
CA SER A 24 -6.53 4.92 14.97
C SER A 24 -6.09 4.54 13.55
N LYS A 25 -5.87 5.55 12.70
CA LYS A 25 -5.51 5.39 11.28
C LYS A 25 -4.35 4.42 11.10
N CYS A 26 -3.30 4.51 11.94
CA CYS A 26 -2.15 3.61 11.94
C CYS A 26 -2.48 2.12 12.13
N CYS A 27 -3.70 1.80 12.59
CA CYS A 27 -4.21 0.43 12.71
C CYS A 27 -5.17 0.02 11.59
N THR A 28 -5.45 0.88 10.62
CA THR A 28 -6.41 0.62 9.54
C THR A 28 -5.76 0.21 8.23
N TYR A 29 -4.45 0.30 8.12
CA TYR A 29 -3.66 -0.11 6.99
C TYR A 29 -2.25 -0.53 7.41
N PHE A 30 -1.52 -1.13 6.51
CA PHE A 30 -0.06 -1.26 6.61
C PHE A 30 0.61 -0.96 5.28
N THR A 31 1.86 -0.56 5.34
CA THR A 31 2.69 -0.30 4.16
C THR A 31 3.90 -1.21 4.14
N GLN A 32 4.38 -1.51 2.95
CA GLN A 32 5.63 -2.24 2.74
C GLN A 32 6.42 -1.55 1.64
N GLN A 33 7.64 -1.16 1.95
CA GLN A 33 8.54 -0.65 0.92
C GLN A 33 8.84 -1.75 -0.10
N ILE A 34 8.82 -1.40 -1.36
CA ILE A 34 9.12 -2.28 -2.48
C ILE A 34 10.30 -1.75 -3.29
N ASP A 35 10.96 -2.64 -4.03
CA ASP A 35 11.99 -2.21 -4.97
C ASP A 35 11.41 -1.23 -5.99
N SER A 36 12.18 -0.19 -6.33
CA SER A 36 11.76 0.81 -7.30
C SER A 36 11.47 0.19 -8.65
N PRO A 37 10.20 0.20 -9.12
CA PRO A 37 9.82 -0.42 -10.37
C PRO A 37 10.40 0.35 -11.55
N SER A 38 11.10 -0.34 -12.44
CA SER A 38 11.79 0.27 -13.57
C SER A 38 11.37 -0.28 -14.93
N LYS A 39 10.98 -1.54 -14.98
CA LYS A 39 10.65 -2.29 -16.21
C LYS A 39 9.15 -2.52 -16.32
N LYS A 40 8.70 -2.77 -17.55
CA LYS A 40 7.29 -3.16 -17.79
C LYS A 40 6.83 -4.35 -16.96
N HIS A 41 7.71 -5.31 -16.70
CA HIS A 41 7.41 -6.49 -15.90
C HIS A 41 7.06 -6.11 -14.46
N ASP A 42 7.79 -5.15 -13.87
CA ASP A 42 7.59 -4.73 -12.49
C ASP A 42 6.19 -4.09 -12.35
N PHE A 43 5.84 -3.20 -13.27
CA PHE A 43 4.51 -2.59 -13.32
C PHE A 43 3.38 -3.56 -13.69
N ASP A 44 3.66 -4.59 -14.48
CA ASP A 44 2.70 -5.67 -14.77
C ASP A 44 2.40 -6.49 -13.49
N HIS A 45 3.40 -6.71 -12.66
CA HIS A 45 3.25 -7.31 -11.34
C HIS A 45 2.42 -6.41 -10.40
N MET A 46 2.72 -5.13 -10.37
CA MET A 46 1.94 -4.16 -9.58
C MET A 46 0.48 -4.10 -10.04
N LEU A 47 0.21 -4.17 -11.36
CA LEU A 47 -1.16 -4.23 -11.88
C LEU A 47 -1.90 -5.49 -11.42
N TRP A 48 -1.21 -6.62 -11.31
CA TRP A 48 -1.79 -7.81 -10.72
C TRP A 48 -2.09 -7.62 -9.23
N GLN A 49 -1.17 -7.05 -8.47
CA GLN A 49 -1.36 -6.80 -7.03
C GLN A 49 -2.52 -5.83 -6.78
N ILE A 50 -2.59 -4.68 -7.47
CA ILE A 50 -3.66 -3.68 -7.31
C ILE A 50 -5.03 -4.17 -7.82
N SER A 51 -5.09 -5.29 -8.53
CA SER A 51 -6.35 -5.96 -8.88
C SER A 51 -7.01 -6.65 -7.67
N HIS A 52 -6.29 -6.78 -6.57
CA HIS A 52 -6.84 -7.30 -5.32
C HIS A 52 -7.49 -6.17 -4.54
N ARG A 53 -8.52 -6.53 -3.77
CA ARG A 53 -9.25 -5.56 -2.97
C ARG A 53 -8.33 -4.91 -1.93
N ASP A 54 -8.51 -3.61 -1.73
CA ASP A 54 -7.86 -2.84 -0.67
C ASP A 54 -6.32 -2.70 -0.82
N VAL A 55 -5.80 -3.01 -2.01
CA VAL A 55 -4.39 -2.85 -2.38
C VAL A 55 -4.20 -1.59 -3.21
N GLN A 56 -3.24 -0.77 -2.81
CA GLN A 56 -2.86 0.50 -3.43
C GLN A 56 -1.34 0.61 -3.51
N PHE A 57 -0.84 1.60 -4.24
CA PHE A 57 0.58 1.93 -4.28
C PHE A 57 0.78 3.42 -4.17
N TYR A 58 1.86 3.81 -3.54
CA TYR A 58 2.31 5.19 -3.56
C TYR A 58 3.83 5.28 -3.72
N LYS A 59 4.30 6.45 -4.10
CA LYS A 59 5.70 6.85 -4.10
C LYS A 59 5.84 8.15 -3.34
N ASP A 60 6.82 8.22 -2.47
CA ASP A 60 7.27 9.42 -1.76
C ASP A 60 8.78 9.61 -1.90
N ASP A 61 9.38 10.46 -1.08
CA ASP A 61 10.83 10.73 -1.06
C ASP A 61 11.65 9.50 -0.69
N ASP A 62 11.11 8.59 0.12
CA ASP A 62 11.79 7.37 0.58
C ASP A 62 11.70 6.21 -0.43
N GLY A 63 10.81 6.30 -1.40
CA GLY A 63 10.71 5.30 -2.46
C GLY A 63 9.30 4.86 -2.83
N TRP A 64 9.17 3.59 -3.19
CA TRP A 64 7.91 2.98 -3.60
C TRP A 64 7.36 2.07 -2.52
N PHE A 65 6.06 2.16 -2.30
CA PHE A 65 5.37 1.40 -1.26
C PHE A 65 4.11 0.73 -1.80
N LEU A 66 3.92 -0.50 -1.33
CA LEU A 66 2.63 -1.18 -1.33
C LEU A 66 1.86 -0.72 -0.09
N LEU A 67 0.61 -0.31 -0.26
CA LEU A 67 -0.31 0.03 0.82
C LEU A 67 -1.48 -0.93 0.79
N VAL A 68 -1.81 -1.53 1.93
CA VAL A 68 -2.94 -2.45 2.08
C VAL A 68 -3.86 -1.91 3.15
N ASN A 69 -5.07 -1.51 2.75
CA ASN A 69 -6.11 -1.00 3.65
C ASN A 69 -6.80 -2.17 4.36
N ASN A 70 -6.16 -2.66 5.41
CA ASN A 70 -6.69 -3.75 6.21
C ASN A 70 -6.50 -3.46 7.70
N SER A 71 -7.59 -3.39 8.43
CA SER A 71 -7.55 -3.08 9.85
C SER A 71 -6.86 -4.17 10.65
N CYS A 72 -6.06 -3.74 11.64
CA CYS A 72 -5.43 -4.63 12.60
C CYS A 72 -6.47 -5.41 13.39
N THR A 73 -6.29 -6.70 13.56
CA THR A 73 -7.20 -7.58 14.33
C THR A 73 -7.24 -7.26 15.82
N HIS A 74 -6.25 -6.52 16.32
CA HIS A 74 -6.18 -6.06 17.69
C HIS A 74 -6.74 -4.65 17.91
N LEU A 75 -7.30 -4.04 16.87
CA LEU A 75 -8.00 -2.77 17.00
C LEU A 75 -9.38 -3.02 17.62
N GLY A 76 -9.61 -2.48 18.81
CA GLY A 76 -10.89 -2.58 19.52
C GLY A 76 -11.95 -1.63 18.93
N GLU A 77 -13.22 -1.89 19.23
CA GLU A 77 -14.37 -1.10 18.73
C GLU A 77 -14.32 0.38 19.14
N ASN A 78 -13.61 0.68 20.23
CA ASN A 78 -13.41 2.05 20.72
C ASN A 78 -12.20 2.75 20.10
N GLY A 79 -11.56 2.17 19.08
CA GLY A 79 -10.36 2.71 18.45
C GLY A 79 -9.08 2.53 19.29
N VAL A 80 -9.08 1.70 20.33
CA VAL A 80 -7.92 1.46 21.20
C VAL A 80 -7.31 0.10 20.89
N CYS A 81 -5.98 0.00 20.94
CA CYS A 81 -5.26 -1.26 20.74
C CYS A 81 -5.48 -2.20 21.93
N ALA A 82 -6.01 -3.41 21.67
CA ALA A 82 -6.26 -4.42 22.72
C ALA A 82 -4.99 -5.00 23.32
N ILE A 83 -3.85 -4.90 22.63
CA ILE A 83 -2.53 -5.40 23.06
C ILE A 83 -1.52 -4.27 23.24
N TYR A 84 -1.95 -3.11 23.74
CA TYR A 84 -1.12 -1.89 23.74
C TYR A 84 0.28 -2.10 24.32
N ASP A 85 0.39 -2.80 25.45
CA ASP A 85 1.67 -3.05 26.14
C ASP A 85 2.52 -4.14 25.44
N GLU A 86 1.87 -5.03 24.70
CA GLU A 86 2.50 -6.15 23.98
C GLU A 86 2.66 -5.89 22.47
N ARG A 87 2.49 -4.64 22.02
CA ARG A 87 2.59 -4.27 20.59
C ARG A 87 3.90 -4.72 19.98
N PRO A 88 3.89 -5.15 18.71
CA PRO A 88 5.11 -5.32 17.91
C PRO A 88 6.01 -4.09 17.96
N GLN A 89 7.31 -4.30 17.79
CA GLN A 89 8.29 -3.20 17.86
C GLN A 89 7.99 -2.07 16.88
N VAL A 90 7.60 -2.39 15.65
CA VAL A 90 7.22 -1.39 14.63
C VAL A 90 6.07 -0.48 15.10
N CYS A 91 5.12 -1.00 15.86
CA CYS A 91 4.02 -0.20 16.42
C CYS A 91 4.47 0.67 17.61
N ARG A 92 5.54 0.28 18.31
CA ARG A 92 6.12 1.06 19.43
C ARG A 92 7.08 2.15 18.96
N GLU A 93 7.74 1.90 17.84
CA GLU A 93 8.68 2.84 17.22
C GLU A 93 7.99 3.83 16.27
N TYR A 94 6.67 3.72 16.10
CA TYR A 94 5.91 4.65 15.28
C TYR A 94 6.03 6.07 15.84
N ASP A 95 6.56 6.97 15.03
CA ASP A 95 6.77 8.35 15.43
C ASP A 95 5.46 9.14 15.42
N ASN A 96 5.06 9.63 16.60
CA ASN A 96 3.85 10.40 16.78
C ASN A 96 3.97 11.84 16.22
N GLU A 97 5.16 12.32 15.87
CA GLU A 97 5.34 13.64 15.26
C GLU A 97 4.71 13.69 13.86
N TRP A 98 4.71 12.57 13.14
CA TRP A 98 4.15 12.43 11.78
C TRP A 98 2.83 11.66 11.78
N CYS A 99 2.06 11.77 12.85
CA CYS A 99 0.81 11.03 12.99
C CYS A 99 -0.28 11.59 12.07
N GLU A 100 -1.01 10.72 11.38
CA GLU A 100 -2.18 11.08 10.55
C GLU A 100 -3.36 11.68 11.32
N TYR A 101 -3.21 11.85 12.63
CA TYR A 101 -4.12 12.64 13.44
C TYR A 101 -4.05 14.13 13.07
N ASP A 102 -2.85 14.62 12.73
CA ASP A 102 -2.58 16.03 12.45
C ASP A 102 -2.67 16.36 10.96
N SER A 103 -2.19 15.46 10.11
CA SER A 103 -2.14 15.64 8.66
C SER A 103 -2.37 14.33 7.93
N SER A 104 -2.86 14.38 6.70
CA SER A 104 -3.00 13.19 5.87
C SER A 104 -1.64 12.72 5.35
N ALA A 105 -1.35 11.42 5.43
CA ALA A 105 -0.17 10.83 4.81
C ALA A 105 -0.10 11.08 3.30
N GLU A 106 -1.24 11.29 2.66
CA GLU A 106 -1.35 11.57 1.21
C GLU A 106 -0.66 12.87 0.80
N GLU A 107 -0.48 13.83 1.72
CA GLU A 107 0.21 15.09 1.45
C GLU A 107 1.69 14.90 1.07
N GLY A 108 2.30 13.78 1.48
CA GLY A 108 3.69 13.41 1.14
C GLY A 108 3.81 12.61 -0.15
N PHE A 109 2.73 12.23 -0.82
CA PHE A 109 2.81 11.36 -1.97
C PHE A 109 3.19 12.12 -3.25
N GLU A 110 4.28 11.72 -3.89
CA GLU A 110 4.63 12.16 -5.25
C GLU A 110 3.73 11.48 -6.30
N LEU A 111 3.42 10.20 -6.09
CA LEU A 111 2.54 9.40 -6.93
C LEU A 111 1.62 8.56 -6.03
N PHE A 112 0.36 8.46 -6.43
CA PHE A 112 -0.62 7.61 -5.76
C PHE A 112 -1.47 6.84 -6.77
N PHE A 113 -1.67 5.57 -6.51
CA PHE A 113 -2.47 4.66 -7.34
C PHE A 113 -3.47 3.93 -6.47
N ASP A 114 -4.70 4.38 -6.54
CA ASP A 114 -5.84 3.85 -5.78
C ASP A 114 -6.56 2.69 -6.48
N SER A 115 -6.28 2.50 -7.77
CA SER A 115 -7.02 1.57 -8.62
C SER A 115 -6.17 1.02 -9.77
N TYR A 116 -6.61 -0.13 -10.31
CA TYR A 116 -6.04 -0.70 -11.52
C TYR A 116 -5.96 0.30 -12.67
N ASN A 117 -7.02 1.11 -12.85
CA ASN A 117 -7.08 2.06 -13.96
C ASN A 117 -6.12 3.24 -13.82
N SER A 118 -5.92 3.75 -12.58
CA SER A 118 -4.95 4.82 -12.34
C SER A 118 -3.52 4.35 -12.65
N LEU A 119 -3.15 3.16 -12.17
CA LEU A 119 -1.84 2.58 -12.45
C LEU A 119 -1.67 2.20 -13.94
N LEU A 120 -2.69 1.62 -14.58
CA LEU A 120 -2.64 1.29 -16.01
C LEU A 120 -2.44 2.54 -16.88
N THR A 121 -3.11 3.63 -16.54
CA THR A 121 -2.96 4.91 -17.23
C THR A 121 -1.52 5.43 -17.14
N TYR A 122 -0.93 5.36 -15.96
CA TYR A 122 0.48 5.68 -15.74
C TYR A 122 1.40 4.80 -16.58
N CYS A 123 1.17 3.47 -16.59
CA CYS A 123 1.95 2.52 -17.37
C CYS A 123 1.92 2.82 -18.89
N LYS A 124 0.75 3.13 -19.42
CA LYS A 124 0.57 3.49 -20.85
C LYS A 124 1.31 4.78 -21.19
N LYS A 125 1.31 5.77 -20.30
CA LYS A 125 2.04 7.03 -20.47
C LYS A 125 3.56 6.82 -20.39
N ARG A 126 4.03 6.00 -19.45
CA ARG A 126 5.46 5.76 -19.19
C ARG A 126 6.12 4.89 -20.25
N PHE A 127 5.42 3.87 -20.74
CA PHE A 127 6.00 2.87 -21.64
C PHE A 127 5.35 2.90 -23.03
N LYS A 128 6.10 3.33 -24.02
CA LYS A 128 5.69 3.19 -25.42
C LYS A 128 5.38 1.71 -25.72
N ASN A 129 4.24 1.44 -26.33
CA ASN A 129 3.80 0.08 -26.68
C ASN A 129 3.49 -0.82 -25.48
N TRP A 130 2.92 -0.29 -24.42
CA TRP A 130 2.48 -1.08 -23.26
C TRP A 130 1.64 -2.30 -23.68
N ASP A 131 0.68 -2.11 -24.58
CA ASP A 131 -0.26 -3.14 -25.02
C ASP A 131 0.35 -4.21 -25.97
N LYS A 132 1.57 -4.01 -26.50
CA LYS A 132 2.20 -4.95 -27.45
C LYS A 132 2.82 -6.21 -26.84
N LYS A 133 2.69 -6.43 -25.53
CA LYS A 133 3.27 -7.61 -24.84
C LYS A 133 2.62 -8.93 -25.25
N LYS A 134 1.34 -8.94 -25.60
CA LYS A 134 0.58 -10.17 -25.89
C LYS A 134 1.02 -10.89 -27.17
N ASP A 135 1.55 -10.18 -28.16
CA ASP A 135 1.88 -10.78 -29.46
C ASP A 135 3.16 -11.64 -29.45
N LYS A 136 4.15 -11.33 -28.63
CA LYS A 136 5.42 -12.07 -28.60
C LYS A 136 5.31 -13.42 -27.89
N ALA A 137 4.55 -13.48 -26.77
CA ALA A 137 4.33 -14.75 -26.06
C ALA A 137 3.45 -15.70 -26.88
N ALA A 138 2.41 -15.19 -27.53
CA ALA A 138 1.55 -15.98 -28.42
C ALA A 138 2.30 -16.48 -29.67
N LYS A 139 3.23 -15.72 -30.24
CA LYS A 139 4.06 -16.11 -31.36
C LYS A 139 5.09 -17.18 -30.96
N LYS A 140 5.67 -17.10 -29.74
CA LYS A 140 6.61 -18.08 -29.23
C LYS A 140 5.93 -19.43 -28.99
N SER A 141 4.76 -19.46 -28.35
CA SER A 141 4.00 -20.69 -28.10
C SER A 141 3.51 -21.36 -29.39
N LYS A 142 3.17 -20.61 -30.43
CA LYS A 142 2.81 -21.13 -31.76
C LYS A 142 4.02 -21.71 -32.50
N LYS A 143 5.20 -21.10 -32.34
CA LYS A 143 6.45 -21.58 -32.95
C LYS A 143 6.92 -22.89 -32.32
N ASP A 144 6.84 -23.01 -31.00
CA ASP A 144 7.20 -24.21 -30.25
C ASP A 144 6.24 -25.38 -30.52
N LYS A 145 4.93 -25.10 -30.67
CA LYS A 145 3.95 -26.12 -31.09
C LYS A 145 4.17 -26.61 -32.53
N LYS A 146 4.60 -25.74 -33.44
CA LYS A 146 4.90 -26.10 -34.84
C LYS A 146 6.20 -26.90 -34.98
N ALA A 147 7.20 -26.61 -34.14
CA ALA A 147 8.45 -27.36 -34.06
C ALA A 147 8.23 -28.77 -33.52
N LYS A 148 7.43 -28.93 -32.47
CA LYS A 148 7.07 -30.26 -31.90
C LYS A 148 6.24 -31.12 -32.84
N LYS A 149 5.47 -30.53 -33.79
CA LYS A 149 4.72 -31.31 -34.78
C LYS A 149 5.58 -31.80 -35.94
N LYS A 150 6.68 -31.10 -36.29
CA LYS A 150 7.61 -31.52 -37.34
C LYS A 150 8.55 -32.65 -36.92
N ASN A 151 8.80 -32.81 -35.63
CA ASN A 151 9.66 -33.90 -35.10
C ASN A 151 8.88 -35.17 -34.77
N LYS A 152 7.59 -35.25 -35.10
CA LYS A 152 6.74 -36.43 -34.86
C LYS A 152 6.21 -37.08 -36.15
N ALA A 153 6.65 -36.61 -37.28
CA ALA A 153 6.43 -37.18 -38.61
C ALA A 153 7.76 -37.66 -39.16
#